data_3ce0fdcfac2a33783c254bb2ccc6fbbb
#
_entry.id   3ce0fdcfac2a33783c254bb2ccc6fbbb
#
_cell.length_a   1.000
_cell.length_b   1.000
_cell.length_c   1.000
_cell.angle_alpha   90.00
_cell.angle_beta   90.00
_cell.angle_gamma   90.00
#
_symmetry.space_group_name_H-M   'P 1'
#
loop_
_entity.id
_entity.type
_entity.pdbx_description
1 polymer ?
#
loop_
_entity_poly.entity_id
_entity_poly.type
_entity_poly.pdbx_seq_one_letter_code
_entity_poly.pdbx_strand_id
1 'polypeptide(L)'
;QVIVQAGTEPGPLSFTATSEGLWPESNGIHLVSPDSLLSYNPPVFHPDSVKVTGQAKILGADISFLPQLEAQGMTFSDNGKPGDPLAIMKAHGFNWIRLRIFNNPENEKGYAPGEGWCDLGNTLKMAKRIKAQGMKFLLDFHYSDFWADPGKQYKPKSWEGLEYPALREALKQYTQRVVAALDEQGTLPDMVQIGN
;
A
#
# COMPACT_ATOMS: atom_id res chain seq x y z
N GLN A 1 -3.59 1.98 15.77
CA GLN A 1 -3.95 0.66 15.22
C GLN A 1 -4.77 -0.07 16.29
N VAL A 2 -5.99 -0.44 15.97
CA VAL A 2 -6.84 -1.22 16.87
C VAL A 2 -6.84 -2.66 16.35
N ILE A 3 -6.37 -3.59 17.18
CA ILE A 3 -6.45 -5.02 16.89
C ILE A 3 -7.64 -5.56 17.67
N VAL A 4 -8.61 -6.12 16.97
CA VAL A 4 -9.77 -6.75 17.57
C VAL A 4 -9.66 -8.26 17.36
N GLN A 5 -9.60 -8.98 18.47
CA GLN A 5 -9.69 -10.43 18.46
C GLN A 5 -11.11 -10.84 18.84
N ALA A 6 -11.79 -11.51 17.93
CA ALA A 6 -13.11 -12.06 18.21
C ALA A 6 -13.01 -13.24 19.16
N GLY A 7 -13.91 -13.28 20.16
CA GLY A 7 -14.11 -14.47 20.99
C GLY A 7 -14.90 -15.54 20.22
N THR A 8 -15.07 -16.69 20.84
CA THR A 8 -15.82 -17.83 20.30
C THR A 8 -17.34 -17.70 20.47
N GLU A 9 -17.80 -16.77 21.30
CA GLU A 9 -19.21 -16.60 21.63
C GLU A 9 -19.84 -15.50 20.75
N PRO A 10 -21.01 -15.74 20.14
CA PRO A 10 -21.76 -14.72 19.42
C PRO A 10 -22.25 -13.63 20.39
N GLY A 11 -22.16 -12.38 19.95
CA GLY A 11 -22.65 -11.26 20.75
C GLY A 11 -22.42 -9.91 20.09
N PRO A 12 -23.00 -8.83 20.65
CA PRO A 12 -22.75 -7.49 20.16
C PRO A 12 -21.33 -7.03 20.53
N LEU A 13 -20.62 -6.52 19.56
CA LEU A 13 -19.34 -5.87 19.74
C LEU A 13 -19.51 -4.39 19.37
N SER A 14 -19.31 -3.49 20.33
CA SER A 14 -19.38 -2.05 20.07
C SER A 14 -18.02 -1.40 20.19
N PHE A 15 -17.70 -0.54 19.23
CA PHE A 15 -16.54 0.33 19.29
C PHE A 15 -17.01 1.76 19.43
N THR A 16 -16.41 2.48 20.36
CA THR A 16 -16.60 3.92 20.48
C THR A 16 -15.26 4.59 20.28
N ALA A 17 -15.16 5.40 19.25
CA ALA A 17 -14.01 6.28 19.05
C ALA A 17 -14.35 7.67 19.59
N THR A 18 -13.51 8.17 20.50
CA THR A 18 -13.64 9.52 21.03
C THR A 18 -12.34 10.26 20.78
N SER A 19 -12.44 11.52 20.32
CA SER A 19 -11.32 12.43 20.20
C SER A 19 -11.77 13.82 20.66
N GLU A 20 -10.87 14.56 21.24
CA GLU A 20 -11.14 15.93 21.68
C GLU A 20 -11.52 16.80 20.47
N GLY A 21 -12.68 17.45 20.51
CA GLY A 21 -13.19 18.29 19.41
C GLY A 21 -13.94 17.55 18.30
N LEU A 22 -14.12 16.23 18.39
CA LEU A 22 -14.95 15.44 17.46
C LEU A 22 -16.16 14.86 18.18
N TRP A 23 -17.26 14.70 17.42
CA TRP A 23 -18.43 13.97 17.92
C TRP A 23 -18.05 12.50 18.10
N PRO A 24 -18.41 11.86 19.21
CA PRO A 24 -18.17 10.44 19.38
C PRO A 24 -18.98 9.64 18.36
N GLU A 25 -18.32 8.83 17.59
CA GLU A 25 -18.94 7.85 16.68
C GLU A 25 -18.86 6.48 17.30
N SER A 26 -19.98 5.79 17.35
CA SER A 26 -20.04 4.39 17.77
C SER A 26 -20.56 3.52 16.65
N ASN A 27 -19.79 2.52 16.26
CA ASN A 27 -20.24 1.47 15.35
C ASN A 27 -20.39 0.16 16.12
N GLY A 28 -21.56 -0.43 16.00
CA GLY A 28 -21.83 -1.78 16.52
C GLY A 28 -21.63 -2.83 15.43
N ILE A 29 -20.83 -3.84 15.73
CA ILE A 29 -20.75 -5.05 14.92
C ILE A 29 -21.49 -6.14 15.67
N HIS A 30 -22.50 -6.74 15.05
CA HIS A 30 -23.14 -7.93 15.57
C HIS A 30 -22.36 -9.15 15.12
N LEU A 31 -21.73 -9.84 16.06
CA LEU A 31 -21.21 -11.18 15.83
C LEU A 31 -22.39 -12.14 15.79
N VAL A 32 -22.65 -12.69 14.62
CA VAL A 32 -23.72 -13.68 14.41
C VAL A 32 -23.10 -15.09 14.37
N SER A 33 -23.91 -16.08 14.81
CA SER A 33 -23.48 -17.47 14.67
C SER A 33 -23.22 -17.79 13.19
N PRO A 34 -22.20 -18.59 12.86
CA PRO A 34 -21.95 -19.05 11.50
C PRO A 34 -23.18 -19.62 10.80
N ASP A 35 -24.08 -20.26 11.55
CA ASP A 35 -25.31 -20.84 11.03
C ASP A 35 -26.35 -19.81 10.54
N SER A 36 -26.22 -18.54 10.91
CA SER A 36 -27.12 -17.46 10.48
C SER A 36 -26.63 -16.70 9.24
N LEU A 37 -25.44 -17.00 8.72
CA LEU A 37 -24.85 -16.38 7.53
C LEU A 37 -25.15 -17.18 6.25
N LEU A 38 -26.42 -17.49 6.00
CA LEU A 38 -26.87 -18.33 4.89
C LEU A 38 -26.60 -17.79 3.46
N SER A 39 -26.02 -16.59 3.31
CA SER A 39 -25.80 -16.02 1.97
C SER A 39 -24.34 -15.57 1.69
N TYR A 40 -23.49 -15.58 2.68
CA TYR A 40 -22.07 -15.27 2.50
C TYR A 40 -21.24 -16.47 2.96
N ASN A 41 -20.67 -17.16 1.99
CA ASN A 41 -19.70 -18.22 2.25
C ASN A 41 -18.30 -17.57 2.10
N PRO A 42 -17.76 -16.90 3.15
CA PRO A 42 -16.38 -16.47 3.08
C PRO A 42 -15.54 -17.74 2.91
N PRO A 43 -14.45 -17.69 2.17
CA PRO A 43 -13.51 -18.81 2.16
C PRO A 43 -13.17 -19.13 3.62
N VAL A 44 -13.54 -20.34 4.03
CA VAL A 44 -13.27 -20.78 5.42
C VAL A 44 -11.76 -20.81 5.57
N PHE A 45 -11.22 -19.81 6.24
CA PHE A 45 -9.82 -19.79 6.59
C PHE A 45 -9.62 -20.81 7.71
N HIS A 46 -9.15 -21.99 7.36
CA HIS A 46 -8.69 -22.97 8.32
C HIS A 46 -7.23 -22.66 8.64
N PRO A 47 -6.92 -22.11 9.82
CA PRO A 47 -5.53 -21.82 10.22
C PRO A 47 -4.65 -23.07 10.16
N ASP A 48 -5.22 -24.24 10.39
CA ASP A 48 -4.52 -25.54 10.30
C ASP A 48 -4.27 -25.99 8.86
N SER A 49 -4.94 -25.41 7.86
CA SER A 49 -4.73 -25.72 6.44
C SER A 49 -3.65 -24.86 5.80
N VAL A 50 -3.24 -23.79 6.43
CA VAL A 50 -2.09 -23.00 6.02
C VAL A 50 -0.83 -23.71 6.54
N LYS A 51 -0.45 -24.77 5.85
CA LYS A 51 0.92 -25.26 5.94
C LYS A 51 1.80 -24.16 5.36
N VAL A 52 2.34 -23.29 6.22
CA VAL A 52 3.43 -22.37 5.88
C VAL A 52 4.69 -23.23 5.67
N THR A 53 4.61 -24.16 4.71
CA THR A 53 5.75 -24.95 4.31
C THR A 53 6.53 -24.13 3.31
N GLY A 54 7.64 -23.56 3.77
CA GLY A 54 8.66 -23.04 2.87
C GLY A 54 8.35 -21.69 2.25
N GLN A 55 7.59 -20.79 2.89
CA GLN A 55 7.60 -19.39 2.46
C GLN A 55 9.02 -18.85 2.64
N ALA A 56 9.65 -18.54 1.53
CA ALA A 56 10.92 -17.85 1.55
C ALA A 56 10.78 -16.60 2.43
N LYS A 57 11.71 -16.42 3.36
CA LYS A 57 11.73 -15.24 4.23
C LYS A 57 11.64 -13.98 3.37
N ILE A 58 10.72 -13.09 3.70
CA ILE A 58 10.65 -11.77 3.06
C ILE A 58 11.82 -10.94 3.57
N LEU A 59 12.72 -10.59 2.66
CA LEU A 59 13.78 -9.63 2.88
C LEU A 59 13.58 -8.50 1.87
N GLY A 60 13.12 -7.35 2.34
CA GLY A 60 12.74 -6.24 1.46
C GLY A 60 13.15 -4.89 2.00
N ALA A 61 13.06 -3.89 1.14
CA ALA A 61 13.27 -2.49 1.47
C ALA A 61 12.35 -1.59 0.66
N ASP A 62 11.99 -0.42 1.22
CA ASP A 62 11.36 0.66 0.48
C ASP A 62 12.46 1.49 -0.19
N ILE A 63 12.41 1.53 -1.52
CA ILE A 63 13.33 2.29 -2.35
C ILE A 63 12.59 3.23 -3.31
N SER A 64 11.41 3.68 -2.94
CA SER A 64 10.56 4.56 -3.75
C SER A 64 11.25 5.86 -4.18
N PHE A 65 12.24 6.31 -3.43
CA PHE A 65 13.03 7.50 -3.72
C PHE A 65 14.20 7.23 -4.69
N LEU A 66 14.45 5.98 -5.10
CA LEU A 66 15.59 5.63 -5.95
C LEU A 66 15.64 6.43 -7.27
N PRO A 67 14.52 6.60 -8.02
CA PRO A 67 14.55 7.40 -9.24
C PRO A 67 14.97 8.85 -9.01
N GLN A 68 14.59 9.43 -7.87
CA GLN A 68 14.98 10.78 -7.48
C GLN A 68 16.48 10.89 -7.22
N LEU A 69 17.06 9.93 -6.51
CA LEU A 69 18.51 9.89 -6.24
C LEU A 69 19.32 9.71 -7.55
N GLU A 70 18.86 8.83 -8.43
CA GLU A 70 19.48 8.60 -9.74
C GLU A 70 19.44 9.86 -10.60
N ALA A 71 18.32 10.58 -10.61
CA ALA A 71 18.17 11.85 -11.33
C ALA A 71 19.10 12.95 -10.79
N GLN A 72 19.47 12.90 -9.50
CA GLN A 72 20.45 13.77 -8.87
C GLN A 72 21.91 13.33 -9.15
N GLY A 73 22.11 12.30 -9.96
CA GLY A 73 23.44 11.79 -10.33
C GLY A 73 24.05 10.85 -9.28
N MET A 74 23.28 10.37 -8.32
CA MET A 74 23.78 9.41 -7.33
C MET A 74 24.07 8.07 -8.01
N THR A 75 25.25 7.52 -7.75
CA THR A 75 25.69 6.20 -8.21
C THR A 75 25.82 5.24 -7.04
N PHE A 76 25.60 3.96 -7.32
CA PHE A 76 25.66 2.92 -6.31
C PHE A 76 26.74 1.91 -6.65
N SER A 77 27.37 1.35 -5.63
CA SER A 77 28.43 0.37 -5.83
C SER A 77 28.40 -0.69 -4.72
N ASP A 78 28.87 -1.88 -5.06
CA ASP A 78 29.12 -2.97 -4.12
C ASP A 78 30.58 -3.37 -4.20
N ASN A 79 31.27 -3.40 -3.05
CA ASN A 79 32.72 -3.68 -2.96
C ASN A 79 33.55 -2.84 -3.96
N GLY A 80 33.19 -1.56 -4.13
CA GLY A 80 33.86 -0.62 -5.03
C GLY A 80 33.54 -0.80 -6.51
N LYS A 81 32.62 -1.70 -6.88
CA LYS A 81 32.16 -1.91 -8.26
C LYS A 81 30.82 -1.22 -8.45
N PRO A 82 30.72 -0.25 -9.36
CA PRO A 82 29.44 0.38 -9.69
C PRO A 82 28.43 -0.65 -10.21
N GLY A 83 27.15 -0.46 -9.86
CA GLY A 83 26.10 -1.37 -10.31
C GLY A 83 24.70 -0.79 -10.12
N ASP A 84 23.72 -1.45 -10.74
CA ASP A 84 22.31 -1.14 -10.53
C ASP A 84 21.91 -1.50 -9.08
N PRO A 85 21.27 -0.58 -8.32
CA PRO A 85 20.92 -0.82 -6.92
C PRO A 85 20.03 -2.05 -6.72
N LEU A 86 19.09 -2.31 -7.63
CA LEU A 86 18.22 -3.48 -7.56
C LEU A 86 19.00 -4.78 -7.76
N ALA A 87 19.95 -4.79 -8.68
CA ALA A 87 20.82 -5.93 -8.90
C ALA A 87 21.74 -6.18 -7.68
N ILE A 88 22.28 -5.12 -7.10
CA ILE A 88 23.08 -5.20 -5.86
C ILE A 88 22.23 -5.77 -4.73
N MET A 89 21.06 -5.23 -4.49
CA MET A 89 20.15 -5.73 -3.44
C MET A 89 19.80 -7.20 -3.67
N LYS A 90 19.48 -7.58 -4.91
CA LYS A 90 19.21 -8.98 -5.28
C LYS A 90 20.37 -9.91 -4.96
N ALA A 91 21.60 -9.51 -5.28
CA ALA A 91 22.82 -10.25 -4.98
C ALA A 91 23.04 -10.46 -3.48
N HIS A 92 22.57 -9.52 -2.65
CA HIS A 92 22.59 -9.61 -1.18
C HIS A 92 21.35 -10.28 -0.58
N GLY A 93 20.54 -10.96 -1.40
CA GLY A 93 19.43 -11.80 -0.93
C GLY A 93 18.10 -11.08 -0.76
N PHE A 94 18.01 -9.80 -1.12
CA PHE A 94 16.71 -9.11 -1.16
C PHE A 94 15.80 -9.77 -2.21
N ASN A 95 14.57 -10.03 -1.83
CA ASN A 95 13.59 -10.68 -2.70
C ASN A 95 12.28 -9.89 -2.83
N TRP A 96 12.14 -8.79 -2.08
CA TRP A 96 11.01 -7.88 -2.12
C TRP A 96 11.45 -6.43 -2.16
N ILE A 97 10.70 -5.62 -2.89
CA ILE A 97 10.82 -4.17 -2.91
C ILE A 97 9.46 -3.56 -2.55
N ARG A 98 9.43 -2.58 -1.67
CA ARG A 98 8.26 -1.76 -1.40
C ARG A 98 8.36 -0.47 -2.21
N LEU A 99 7.27 -0.09 -2.86
CA LEU A 99 7.10 1.21 -3.51
C LEU A 99 5.86 1.88 -2.92
N ARG A 100 6.02 3.10 -2.43
CA ARG A 100 4.89 3.97 -2.12
C ARG A 100 4.43 4.70 -3.37
N ILE A 101 3.14 4.99 -3.45
CA ILE A 101 2.56 5.78 -4.53
C ILE A 101 1.71 6.91 -3.97
N PHE A 102 1.90 8.12 -4.51
CA PHE A 102 1.09 9.30 -4.24
C PHE A 102 0.11 9.55 -5.39
N ASN A 103 -0.97 10.29 -5.12
CA ASN A 103 -2.00 10.57 -6.12
C ASN A 103 -1.50 11.59 -7.16
N ASN A 104 -1.06 12.76 -6.71
CA ASN A 104 -0.47 13.81 -7.53
C ASN A 104 0.65 14.51 -6.77
N PRO A 105 1.85 13.89 -6.69
CA PRO A 105 2.98 14.43 -5.93
C PRO A 105 3.60 15.68 -6.54
N GLU A 106 3.29 16.01 -7.80
CA GLU A 106 3.86 17.17 -8.51
C GLU A 106 3.16 18.50 -8.20
N ASN A 107 1.99 18.48 -7.53
CA ASN A 107 1.32 19.72 -7.17
C ASN A 107 2.13 20.53 -6.14
N GLU A 108 1.78 21.80 -5.97
CA GLU A 108 2.52 22.77 -5.11
C GLU A 108 2.75 22.28 -3.67
N LYS A 109 1.85 21.47 -3.13
CA LYS A 109 1.90 20.90 -1.78
C LYS A 109 2.22 19.42 -1.77
N GLY A 110 2.55 18.88 -2.93
CA GLY A 110 2.87 17.46 -3.10
C GLY A 110 4.26 17.10 -2.59
N TYR A 111 4.59 15.82 -2.70
CA TYR A 111 5.89 15.28 -2.29
C TYR A 111 7.06 15.84 -3.12
N ALA A 112 6.84 16.03 -4.42
CA ALA A 112 7.87 16.46 -5.37
C ALA A 112 7.31 17.48 -6.34
N PRO A 113 7.11 18.75 -5.90
CA PRO A 113 6.51 19.78 -6.74
C PRO A 113 7.23 19.94 -8.08
N GLY A 114 6.48 19.82 -9.17
CA GLY A 114 7.00 19.94 -10.54
C GLY A 114 7.78 18.74 -11.06
N GLU A 115 8.06 17.71 -10.25
CA GLU A 115 8.90 16.56 -10.65
C GLU A 115 8.14 15.22 -10.66
N GLY A 116 7.10 15.07 -9.85
CA GLY A 116 6.23 13.90 -9.84
C GLY A 116 6.84 12.60 -9.31
N TRP A 117 7.89 12.65 -8.50
CA TRP A 117 8.45 11.45 -7.90
C TRP A 117 7.41 10.66 -7.11
N CYS A 118 7.41 9.33 -7.25
CA CYS A 118 6.42 8.43 -6.68
C CYS A 118 5.00 8.58 -7.24
N ASP A 119 4.82 9.18 -8.41
CA ASP A 119 3.59 9.12 -9.19
C ASP A 119 3.37 7.76 -9.86
N LEU A 120 2.28 7.61 -10.58
CA LEU A 120 2.00 6.40 -11.34
C LEU A 120 3.07 6.11 -12.41
N GLY A 121 3.53 7.14 -13.13
CA GLY A 121 4.52 6.98 -14.20
C GLY A 121 5.86 6.45 -13.68
N ASN A 122 6.37 6.99 -12.58
CA ASN A 122 7.59 6.53 -11.95
C ASN A 122 7.40 5.16 -11.28
N THR A 123 6.23 4.89 -10.69
CA THR A 123 5.89 3.58 -10.15
C THR A 123 5.90 2.49 -11.23
N LEU A 124 5.34 2.75 -12.40
CA LEU A 124 5.35 1.83 -13.53
C LEU A 124 6.79 1.51 -14.00
N LYS A 125 7.65 2.52 -14.10
CA LYS A 125 9.08 2.33 -14.45
C LYS A 125 9.79 1.46 -13.43
N MET A 126 9.59 1.73 -12.15
CA MET A 126 10.19 0.96 -11.07
C MET A 126 9.67 -0.48 -11.01
N ALA A 127 8.36 -0.69 -11.19
CA ALA A 127 7.77 -2.02 -11.21
C ALA A 127 8.40 -2.91 -12.31
N LYS A 128 8.64 -2.37 -13.51
CA LYS A 128 9.39 -3.08 -14.57
C LYS A 128 10.79 -3.48 -14.13
N ARG A 129 11.53 -2.55 -13.51
CA ARG A 129 12.89 -2.83 -13.02
C ARG A 129 12.91 -3.93 -11.97
N ILE A 130 11.97 -3.89 -11.01
CA ILE A 130 11.84 -4.88 -9.95
C ILE A 130 11.54 -6.27 -10.53
N LYS A 131 10.54 -6.36 -11.41
CA LYS A 131 10.16 -7.63 -12.04
C LYS A 131 11.27 -8.18 -12.94
N ALA A 132 12.03 -7.33 -13.63
CA ALA A 132 13.18 -7.74 -14.44
C ALA A 132 14.30 -8.39 -13.60
N GLN A 133 14.44 -8.01 -12.31
CA GLN A 133 15.34 -8.68 -11.38
C GLN A 133 14.75 -9.94 -10.74
N GLY A 134 13.54 -10.36 -11.13
CA GLY A 134 12.85 -11.50 -10.55
C GLY A 134 12.51 -11.29 -9.06
N MET A 135 12.38 -10.05 -8.62
CA MET A 135 11.95 -9.70 -7.28
C MET A 135 10.43 -9.48 -7.24
N LYS A 136 9.87 -9.69 -6.07
CA LYS A 136 8.47 -9.36 -5.76
C LYS A 136 8.35 -7.91 -5.32
N PHE A 137 7.16 -7.31 -5.54
CA PHE A 137 6.97 -5.96 -5.08
C PHE A 137 5.66 -5.75 -4.31
N LEU A 138 5.75 -4.93 -3.28
CA LEU A 138 4.64 -4.44 -2.48
C LEU A 138 4.36 -2.99 -2.90
N LEU A 139 3.11 -2.72 -3.29
CA LEU A 139 2.64 -1.37 -3.57
C LEU A 139 1.93 -0.79 -2.36
N ASP A 140 2.40 0.37 -1.89
CA ASP A 140 1.83 1.08 -0.76
C ASP A 140 1.09 2.34 -1.23
N PHE A 141 -0.23 2.32 -1.12
CA PHE A 141 -1.08 3.47 -1.43
C PHE A 141 -1.12 4.44 -0.26
N HIS A 142 -0.58 5.64 -0.43
CA HIS A 142 -0.74 6.70 0.55
C HIS A 142 -2.09 7.41 0.51
N TYR A 143 -2.80 7.37 -0.63
CA TYR A 143 -4.05 8.09 -0.87
C TYR A 143 -3.96 9.59 -0.52
N SER A 144 -2.81 10.14 -0.78
CA SER A 144 -2.42 11.53 -0.53
C SER A 144 -1.48 11.99 -1.65
N ASP A 145 -1.23 13.28 -1.73
CA ASP A 145 -0.19 13.84 -2.62
C ASP A 145 1.17 13.93 -1.91
N PHE A 146 1.17 13.65 -0.60
CA PHE A 146 2.34 13.73 0.27
C PHE A 146 2.34 12.54 1.24
N TRP A 147 3.33 12.50 2.12
CA TRP A 147 3.44 11.48 3.16
C TRP A 147 2.16 11.40 4.00
N ALA A 148 1.60 10.21 4.07
CA ALA A 148 0.56 9.86 5.01
C ALA A 148 1.17 9.03 6.15
N ASP A 149 0.78 9.36 7.37
CA ASP A 149 1.11 8.65 8.60
C ASP A 149 -0.04 8.85 9.60
N PRO A 150 -0.05 8.21 10.77
CA PRO A 150 -1.14 8.37 11.74
C PRO A 150 -1.43 9.82 12.15
N GLY A 151 -0.45 10.72 12.01
CA GLY A 151 -0.60 12.15 12.31
C GLY A 151 -0.90 13.02 11.09
N LYS A 152 -0.89 12.46 9.88
CA LYS A 152 -1.01 13.21 8.62
C LYS A 152 -1.83 12.41 7.59
N GLN A 153 -3.14 12.58 7.66
CA GLN A 153 -4.09 11.91 6.76
C GLN A 153 -4.75 12.94 5.83
N TYR A 154 -3.91 13.67 5.07
CA TYR A 154 -4.41 14.71 4.16
C TYR A 154 -4.95 14.10 2.87
N LYS A 155 -6.17 14.50 2.50
CA LYS A 155 -6.73 14.16 1.19
C LYS A 155 -5.86 14.75 0.07
N PRO A 156 -5.74 14.07 -1.09
CA PRO A 156 -5.21 14.69 -2.29
C PRO A 156 -5.91 16.01 -2.60
N LYS A 157 -5.19 17.00 -3.13
CA LYS A 157 -5.76 18.30 -3.50
C LYS A 157 -6.98 18.15 -4.40
N SER A 158 -6.95 17.21 -5.34
CA SER A 158 -8.08 16.90 -6.23
C SER A 158 -9.31 16.33 -5.53
N TRP A 159 -9.19 15.89 -4.28
CA TRP A 159 -10.27 15.32 -3.47
C TRP A 159 -10.70 16.26 -2.33
N GLU A 160 -10.06 17.43 -2.19
CA GLU A 160 -10.50 18.48 -1.26
C GLU A 160 -11.94 18.88 -1.60
N GLY A 161 -12.77 19.02 -0.57
CA GLY A 161 -14.18 19.36 -0.75
C GLY A 161 -15.11 18.22 -1.19
N LEU A 162 -14.59 17.02 -1.48
CA LEU A 162 -15.44 15.87 -1.75
C LEU A 162 -16.09 15.36 -0.47
N GLU A 163 -17.42 15.24 -0.51
CA GLU A 163 -18.20 14.55 0.51
C GLU A 163 -18.04 13.03 0.42
N TYR A 164 -18.39 12.31 1.49
CA TYR A 164 -18.09 10.89 1.65
C TYR A 164 -18.44 10.00 0.44
N PRO A 165 -19.63 10.10 -0.20
CA PRO A 165 -19.94 9.24 -1.35
C PRO A 165 -19.01 9.49 -2.55
N ALA A 166 -18.74 10.76 -2.86
CA ALA A 166 -17.84 11.16 -3.96
C ALA A 166 -16.38 10.83 -3.64
N LEU A 167 -15.94 11.04 -2.41
CA LEU A 167 -14.61 10.68 -1.95
C LEU A 167 -14.34 9.18 -2.07
N ARG A 168 -15.30 8.35 -1.66
CA ARG A 168 -15.21 6.89 -1.80
C ARG A 168 -15.05 6.47 -3.26
N GLU A 169 -15.81 7.09 -4.17
CA GLU A 169 -15.72 6.79 -5.59
C GLU A 169 -14.39 7.27 -6.19
N ALA A 170 -13.90 8.44 -5.81
CA ALA A 170 -12.60 8.96 -6.23
C ALA A 170 -11.44 8.03 -5.80
N LEU A 171 -11.46 7.55 -4.57
CA LEU A 171 -10.48 6.59 -4.04
C LEU A 171 -10.53 5.28 -4.84
N LYS A 172 -11.73 4.74 -5.06
CA LYS A 172 -11.94 3.52 -5.85
C LYS A 172 -11.39 3.67 -7.27
N GLN A 173 -11.76 4.76 -7.97
CA GLN A 173 -11.31 5.01 -9.34
C GLN A 173 -9.79 5.18 -9.42
N TYR A 174 -9.18 5.86 -8.46
CA TYR A 174 -7.73 5.97 -8.39
C TYR A 174 -7.07 4.60 -8.23
N THR A 175 -7.54 3.81 -7.28
CA THR A 175 -7.00 2.46 -7.03
C THR A 175 -7.13 1.57 -8.28
N GLN A 176 -8.31 1.58 -8.91
CA GLN A 176 -8.57 0.81 -10.13
C GLN A 176 -7.64 1.25 -11.28
N ARG A 177 -7.47 2.55 -11.47
CA ARG A 177 -6.57 3.10 -12.50
C ARG A 177 -5.12 2.65 -12.31
N VAL A 178 -4.62 2.72 -11.07
CA VAL A 178 -3.25 2.31 -10.76
C VAL A 178 -3.06 0.81 -10.98
N VAL A 179 -3.97 -0.01 -10.46
CA VAL A 179 -3.89 -1.47 -10.61
C VAL A 179 -4.04 -1.89 -12.06
N ALA A 180 -4.98 -1.30 -12.80
CA ALA A 180 -5.17 -1.59 -14.22
C ALA A 180 -3.92 -1.25 -15.06
N ALA A 181 -3.27 -0.11 -14.80
CA ALA A 181 -2.04 0.27 -15.50
C ALA A 181 -0.88 -0.69 -15.22
N LEU A 182 -0.78 -1.21 -13.99
CA LEU A 182 0.23 -2.21 -13.63
C LEU A 182 -0.08 -3.59 -14.24
N ASP A 183 -1.36 -3.96 -14.34
CA ASP A 183 -1.81 -5.18 -15.00
C ASP A 183 -1.56 -5.14 -16.50
N GLU A 184 -1.96 -4.06 -17.16
CA GLU A 184 -1.75 -3.84 -18.57
C GLU A 184 -0.27 -3.87 -18.97
N GLN A 185 0.59 -3.42 -18.06
CA GLN A 185 2.04 -3.50 -18.20
C GLN A 185 2.61 -4.90 -17.90
N GLY A 186 1.86 -5.81 -17.31
CA GLY A 186 2.32 -7.13 -16.85
C GLY A 186 3.17 -7.09 -15.58
N THR A 187 2.97 -6.08 -14.73
CA THR A 187 3.76 -5.88 -13.51
C THR A 187 2.89 -5.70 -12.26
N LEU A 188 1.82 -6.49 -12.15
CA LEU A 188 0.99 -6.48 -10.94
C LEU A 188 1.83 -6.62 -9.67
N PRO A 189 1.48 -5.89 -8.60
CA PRO A 189 2.11 -6.07 -7.30
C PRO A 189 1.80 -7.45 -6.72
N ASP A 190 2.76 -8.05 -6.03
CA ASP A 190 2.58 -9.31 -5.31
C ASP A 190 1.88 -9.09 -3.97
N MET A 191 1.90 -7.86 -3.47
CA MET A 191 1.23 -7.44 -2.24
C MET A 191 0.83 -5.97 -2.34
N VAL A 192 -0.25 -5.61 -1.68
CA VAL A 192 -0.74 -4.22 -1.61
C VAL A 192 -0.93 -3.82 -0.16
N GLN A 193 -0.44 -2.62 0.19
CA GLN A 193 -0.75 -1.94 1.43
C GLN A 193 -1.81 -0.87 1.14
N ILE A 194 -2.93 -0.90 1.86
CA ILE A 194 -4.06 0.01 1.69
C ILE A 194 -3.99 1.09 2.77
N GLY A 195 -3.35 2.19 2.41
CA GLY A 195 -3.05 3.28 3.33
C GLY A 195 -1.79 3.06 4.16
N ASN A 196 -1.22 4.17 4.65
CA ASN A 196 0.00 4.18 5.46
C ASN A 196 -0.22 4.92 6.79
#